data_9c336f93a95f14fecfcf10b08a670f4b
#
_entry.id   9c336f93a95f14fecfcf10b08a670f4b
#
_cell.length_a   1.000
_cell.length_b   1.000
_cell.length_c   1.000
_cell.angle_alpha   90.00
_cell.angle_beta   90.00
_cell.angle_gamma   90.00
#
_symmetry.space_group_name_H-M   'P 1'
#
loop_
_entity.id
_entity.type
_entity.pdbx_description
1 polymer ?
#
loop_
_entity_poly.entity_id
_entity_poly.type
_entity_poly.pdbx_seq_one_letter_code
_entity_poly.pdbx_strand_id
1 'polypeptide(L)'
;VIVKVMGRGAFRKRIIEMGFIRGKEVIVIQNAPLKDPIHYRVMGYDVSLRRSDAALIEVVSAADFEKEQATSVQDTNRSADSFILPSGNELRAIALHKGKTINIALVGNPNCGKTSLFNFASGAHEHVGNYSGVTVDAKEGTFQQNGYTFRIVDLPGTYSLSAYTPEELYVRKHLNEEQPDVVINVIDASNLERNLYLTAQ
;
A
#
# COMPACT_ATOMS: atom_id res chain seq x y z
N VAL A 1 3.29 17.88 10.50
CA VAL A 1 2.72 16.68 9.88
C VAL A 1 2.60 16.89 8.38
N ILE A 2 2.87 15.86 7.59
CA ILE A 2 2.80 15.91 6.11
C ILE A 2 1.33 15.89 5.68
N VAL A 3 0.92 16.88 4.90
CA VAL A 3 -0.44 16.95 4.34
C VAL A 3 -0.46 16.43 2.90
N LYS A 4 0.53 16.83 2.10
CA LYS A 4 0.53 16.51 0.66
C LYS A 4 1.94 16.53 0.08
N VAL A 5 2.17 15.65 -0.92
CA VAL A 5 3.36 15.67 -1.78
C VAL A 5 2.92 16.11 -3.18
N MET A 6 3.35 17.29 -3.62
CA MET A 6 2.87 17.95 -4.85
C MET A 6 3.57 17.48 -6.13
N GLY A 7 4.70 16.81 -6.05
CA GLY A 7 5.42 16.29 -7.22
C GLY A 7 4.67 15.17 -7.95
N ARG A 8 5.09 14.85 -9.20
CA ARG A 8 4.51 13.81 -10.04
C ARG A 8 5.56 12.77 -10.45
N GLY A 9 5.10 11.61 -10.93
CA GLY A 9 5.97 10.57 -11.51
C GLY A 9 7.04 10.06 -10.55
N ALA A 10 8.25 9.85 -11.09
CA ALA A 10 9.39 9.28 -10.37
C ALA A 10 9.79 10.06 -9.11
N PHE A 11 9.65 11.40 -9.11
CA PHE A 11 9.92 12.22 -7.94
C PHE A 11 9.01 11.83 -6.78
N ARG A 12 7.70 11.80 -7.02
CA ARG A 12 6.71 11.50 -5.99
C ARG A 12 6.91 10.08 -5.44
N LYS A 13 7.14 9.10 -6.33
CA LYS A 13 7.42 7.72 -5.94
C LYS A 13 8.62 7.67 -4.99
N ARG A 14 9.74 8.30 -5.35
CA ARG A 14 10.96 8.38 -4.52
C ARG A 14 10.69 9.00 -3.14
N ILE A 15 9.94 10.10 -3.07
CA ILE A 15 9.65 10.81 -1.82
C ILE A 15 8.79 9.95 -0.89
N ILE A 16 7.79 9.25 -1.43
CA ILE A 16 6.96 8.31 -0.68
C ILE A 16 7.79 7.11 -0.19
N GLU A 17 8.67 6.57 -1.02
CA GLU A 17 9.60 5.49 -0.66
C GLU A 17 10.55 5.89 0.48
N MET A 18 10.93 7.16 0.57
CA MET A 18 11.69 7.72 1.70
C MET A 18 10.86 7.92 2.97
N GLY A 19 9.56 7.63 2.95
CA GLY A 19 8.68 7.73 4.12
C GLY A 19 7.91 9.05 4.26
N PHE A 20 7.97 9.95 3.27
CA PHE A 20 7.19 11.19 3.30
C PHE A 20 5.74 10.90 2.88
N ILE A 21 4.96 10.34 3.82
CA ILE A 21 3.58 9.91 3.64
C ILE A 21 2.64 10.86 4.39
N ARG A 22 1.47 11.12 3.84
CA ARG A 22 0.45 11.96 4.49
C ARG A 22 0.13 11.45 5.91
N GLY A 23 0.00 12.37 6.85
CA GLY A 23 -0.29 12.09 8.25
C GLY A 23 0.94 11.71 9.08
N LYS A 24 2.11 11.55 8.48
CA LYS A 24 3.35 11.28 9.22
C LYS A 24 4.05 12.56 9.63
N GLU A 25 4.65 12.50 10.80
CA GLU A 25 5.44 13.60 11.34
C GLU A 25 6.79 13.67 10.63
N VAL A 26 7.23 14.88 10.32
CA VAL A 26 8.57 15.17 9.80
C VAL A 26 9.26 16.18 10.70
N ILE A 27 10.47 15.87 11.12
CA ILE A 27 11.28 16.71 12.00
C ILE A 27 12.49 17.21 11.19
N VAL A 28 12.73 18.49 11.21
CA VAL A 28 13.97 19.08 10.66
C VAL A 28 15.08 18.88 11.69
N ILE A 29 16.11 18.10 11.34
CA ILE A 29 17.23 17.82 12.24
C ILE A 29 18.28 18.92 12.11
N GLN A 30 18.70 19.20 10.88
CA GLN A 30 19.80 20.09 10.59
C GLN A 30 19.75 20.64 9.18
N ASN A 31 20.18 21.89 9.00
CA ASN A 31 20.52 22.43 7.69
C ASN A 31 22.01 22.22 7.44
N ALA A 32 22.38 21.80 6.23
CA ALA A 32 23.80 21.78 5.83
C ALA A 32 24.40 23.21 5.92
N PRO A 33 25.74 23.36 6.07
CA PRO A 33 26.39 24.67 6.18
C PRO A 33 26.02 25.66 5.08
N LEU A 34 25.76 25.19 3.86
CA LEU A 34 25.30 25.96 2.70
C LEU A 34 23.76 26.03 2.59
N LYS A 35 23.03 25.64 3.65
CA LYS A 35 21.56 25.58 3.72
C LYS A 35 20.91 24.60 2.75
N ASP A 36 21.66 23.75 2.05
CA ASP A 36 21.21 22.70 1.15
C ASP A 36 22.24 21.56 1.11
N PRO A 37 21.84 20.28 1.27
CA PRO A 37 20.49 19.77 1.56
C PRO A 37 20.02 20.03 3.00
N ILE A 38 18.75 19.80 3.26
CA ILE A 38 18.15 19.82 4.59
C ILE A 38 18.00 18.37 5.06
N HIS A 39 18.40 18.12 6.32
CA HIS A 39 18.25 16.80 6.94
C HIS A 39 16.95 16.73 7.72
N TYR A 40 16.18 15.72 7.43
CA TYR A 40 14.88 15.43 8.05
C TYR A 40 14.92 14.08 8.74
N ARG A 41 14.16 13.94 9.81
CA ARG A 41 13.76 12.65 10.37
C ARG A 41 12.31 12.40 10.07
N VAL A 42 12.03 11.29 9.40
CA VAL A 42 10.68 10.84 9.06
C VAL A 42 10.60 9.35 9.34
N MET A 43 9.57 8.91 10.06
CA MET A 43 9.34 7.51 10.44
C MET A 43 10.58 6.82 11.04
N GLY A 44 11.35 7.56 11.85
CA GLY A 44 12.59 7.05 12.51
C GLY A 44 13.85 7.04 11.65
N TYR A 45 13.79 7.42 10.38
CA TYR A 45 14.92 7.47 9.44
C TYR A 45 15.39 8.89 9.19
N ASP A 46 16.70 9.05 9.04
CA ASP A 46 17.31 10.32 8.65
C ASP A 46 17.43 10.39 7.12
N VAL A 47 16.80 11.39 6.53
CA VAL A 47 16.73 11.58 5.08
C VAL A 47 17.20 12.99 4.73
N SER A 48 18.00 13.10 3.68
CA SER A 48 18.45 14.38 3.14
C SER A 48 17.70 14.74 1.88
N LEU A 49 17.05 15.89 1.85
CA LEU A 49 16.37 16.42 0.66
C LEU A 49 16.97 17.75 0.26
N ARG A 50 17.06 17.98 -1.05
CA ARG A 50 17.34 19.33 -1.57
C ARG A 50 16.17 20.25 -1.24
N ARG A 51 16.47 21.50 -1.04
CA ARG A 51 15.45 22.53 -0.72
C ARG A 51 14.37 22.62 -1.81
N SER A 52 14.73 22.44 -3.08
CA SER A 52 13.79 22.35 -4.20
C SER A 52 12.80 21.18 -4.06
N ASP A 53 13.29 20.04 -3.60
CA ASP A 53 12.49 18.82 -3.40
C ASP A 53 11.58 18.98 -2.17
N ALA A 54 12.14 19.51 -1.08
CA ALA A 54 11.40 19.78 0.15
C ALA A 54 10.25 20.80 -0.04
N ALA A 55 10.41 21.78 -0.92
CA ALA A 55 9.37 22.76 -1.26
C ALA A 55 8.12 22.14 -1.91
N LEU A 56 8.22 20.91 -2.41
CA LEU A 56 7.09 20.16 -2.98
C LEU A 56 6.35 19.31 -1.94
N ILE A 57 6.76 19.38 -0.66
CA ILE A 57 6.12 18.68 0.44
C ILE A 57 5.40 19.69 1.32
N GLU A 58 4.08 19.63 1.32
CA GLU A 58 3.24 20.48 2.15
C GLU A 58 3.13 19.87 3.56
N VAL A 59 3.40 20.69 4.57
CA VAL A 59 3.34 20.30 5.97
C VAL A 59 2.53 21.31 6.78
N VAL A 60 1.87 20.84 7.83
CA VAL A 60 1.19 21.67 8.82
C VAL A 60 1.71 21.34 10.21
N SER A 61 1.43 22.20 11.19
CA SER A 61 1.73 21.87 12.58
C SER A 61 0.91 20.66 13.05
N ALA A 62 1.42 19.91 14.02
CA ALA A 62 0.68 18.76 14.57
C ALA A 62 -0.70 19.19 15.12
N ALA A 63 -0.76 20.37 15.79
CA ALA A 63 -1.99 20.91 16.36
C ALA A 63 -3.04 21.30 15.29
N ASP A 64 -2.60 21.79 14.13
CA ASP A 64 -3.51 22.15 13.05
C ASP A 64 -4.00 20.91 12.29
N PHE A 65 -3.17 19.88 12.17
CA PHE A 65 -3.56 18.62 11.56
C PHE A 65 -4.66 17.90 12.37
N GLU A 66 -4.55 17.90 13.69
CA GLU A 66 -5.59 17.34 14.58
C GLU A 66 -6.93 18.08 14.46
N LYS A 67 -6.90 19.40 14.29
CA LYS A 67 -8.11 20.21 14.07
C LYS A 67 -8.79 19.91 12.74
N GLU A 68 -8.05 19.71 11.68
CA GLU A 68 -8.59 19.31 10.36
C GLU A 68 -9.23 17.92 10.41
N GLN A 69 -8.64 16.99 11.14
CA GLN A 69 -9.25 15.66 11.32
C GLN A 69 -10.54 15.70 12.14
N ALA A 70 -10.61 16.55 13.16
CA ALA A 70 -11.83 16.70 13.97
C ALA A 70 -13.03 17.28 13.18
N THR A 71 -12.76 18.06 12.15
CA THR A 71 -13.81 18.66 11.30
C THR A 71 -14.30 17.71 10.21
N SER A 72 -13.49 16.72 9.82
CA SER A 72 -13.83 15.74 8.77
C SER A 72 -14.53 14.47 9.28
N VAL A 73 -14.72 14.33 10.59
CA VAL A 73 -15.32 13.14 11.24
C VAL A 73 -16.87 13.15 11.21
N GLN A 74 -17.49 14.20 10.66
CA GLN A 74 -18.97 14.25 10.64
C GLN A 74 -19.65 13.53 9.48
N ASP A 75 -18.91 12.94 8.51
CA ASP A 75 -19.53 12.31 7.33
C ASP A 75 -19.15 10.85 7.05
N THR A 76 -18.58 10.12 7.99
CA THR A 76 -18.37 8.67 7.80
C THR A 76 -18.72 7.87 9.06
N ASN A 77 -20.00 7.85 9.41
CA ASN A 77 -20.57 6.76 10.19
C ASN A 77 -20.73 5.54 9.25
N ARG A 78 -19.61 4.94 8.84
CA ARG A 78 -19.59 3.56 8.34
C ARG A 78 -18.70 2.78 9.28
N SER A 79 -19.35 1.89 9.98
CA SER A 79 -18.90 0.86 10.90
C SER A 79 -17.44 0.46 10.65
N ALA A 80 -16.58 0.69 11.64
CA ALA A 80 -15.35 -0.07 11.79
C ALA A 80 -15.76 -1.53 12.10
N ASP A 81 -16.12 -2.27 11.05
CA ASP A 81 -16.16 -3.71 11.15
C ASP A 81 -14.72 -4.16 11.40
N SER A 82 -14.49 -4.63 12.59
CA SER A 82 -13.28 -5.28 13.02
C SER A 82 -12.84 -6.26 11.94
N PHE A 83 -11.65 -6.05 11.39
CA PHE A 83 -11.00 -6.95 10.43
C PHE A 83 -10.68 -8.26 11.18
N ILE A 84 -11.68 -9.11 11.31
CA ILE A 84 -11.52 -10.46 11.83
C ILE A 84 -11.00 -11.28 10.66
N LEU A 85 -9.77 -11.75 10.75
CA LEU A 85 -9.27 -12.76 9.82
C LEU A 85 -10.26 -13.93 9.83
N PRO A 86 -10.82 -14.30 8.67
CA PRO A 86 -11.78 -15.40 8.63
C PRO A 86 -11.14 -16.68 9.16
N SER A 87 -11.84 -17.35 10.04
CA SER A 87 -11.39 -18.64 10.57
C SER A 87 -11.29 -19.68 9.44
N GLY A 88 -10.48 -20.72 9.61
CA GLY A 88 -10.38 -21.76 8.60
C GLY A 88 -11.73 -22.41 8.23
N ASN A 89 -12.73 -22.32 9.11
CA ASN A 89 -14.09 -22.79 8.83
C ASN A 89 -14.88 -21.81 7.94
N GLU A 90 -14.67 -20.51 8.10
CA GLU A 90 -15.29 -19.48 7.25
C GLU A 90 -14.73 -19.50 5.84
N LEU A 91 -13.41 -19.69 5.68
CA LEU A 91 -12.78 -19.91 4.37
C LEU A 91 -13.33 -21.14 3.66
N ARG A 92 -13.58 -22.25 4.40
CA ARG A 92 -14.22 -23.45 3.85
C ARG A 92 -15.66 -23.17 3.41
N ALA A 93 -16.43 -22.40 4.19
CA ALA A 93 -17.80 -22.04 3.82
C ALA A 93 -17.84 -21.16 2.57
N ILE A 94 -16.96 -20.18 2.44
CA ILE A 94 -16.79 -19.34 1.26
C ILE A 94 -16.43 -20.19 0.02
N ALA A 95 -15.48 -21.10 0.16
CA ALA A 95 -15.05 -22.00 -0.93
C ALA A 95 -16.15 -22.97 -1.38
N LEU A 96 -16.98 -23.48 -0.47
CA LEU A 96 -18.14 -24.31 -0.79
C LEU A 96 -19.20 -23.52 -1.56
N HIS A 97 -19.43 -22.27 -1.17
CA HIS A 97 -20.40 -21.38 -1.81
C HIS A 97 -19.96 -20.97 -3.23
N LYS A 98 -18.65 -20.77 -3.46
CA LYS A 98 -18.06 -20.37 -4.74
C LYS A 98 -17.54 -21.55 -5.59
N GLY A 99 -18.03 -22.77 -5.37
CA GLY A 99 -17.63 -23.94 -6.17
C GLY A 99 -16.16 -24.33 -5.96
N LYS A 100 -15.64 -24.15 -4.74
CA LYS A 100 -14.27 -24.47 -4.34
C LYS A 100 -13.16 -23.59 -4.98
N THR A 101 -13.51 -22.44 -5.55
CA THR A 101 -12.54 -21.46 -6.04
C THR A 101 -12.38 -20.34 -5.01
N ILE A 102 -11.14 -20.02 -4.65
CA ILE A 102 -10.78 -18.96 -3.70
C ILE A 102 -9.89 -17.95 -4.43
N ASN A 103 -10.34 -16.70 -4.48
CA ASN A 103 -9.61 -15.59 -5.09
C ASN A 103 -8.74 -14.90 -4.04
N ILE A 104 -7.45 -14.79 -4.32
CA ILE A 104 -6.45 -14.21 -3.42
C ILE A 104 -5.81 -13.02 -4.10
N ALA A 105 -5.80 -11.86 -3.44
CA ALA A 105 -5.00 -10.71 -3.86
C ALA A 105 -3.75 -10.59 -2.99
N LEU A 106 -2.57 -10.49 -3.63
CA LEU A 106 -1.33 -10.14 -2.94
C LEU A 106 -1.13 -8.64 -3.01
N VAL A 107 -1.04 -8.01 -1.85
CA VAL A 107 -0.69 -6.61 -1.69
C VAL A 107 0.61 -6.48 -0.91
N GLY A 108 1.24 -5.34 -0.95
CA GLY A 108 2.45 -5.08 -0.18
C GLY A 108 3.31 -4.01 -0.82
N ASN A 109 4.32 -3.58 -0.09
CA ASN A 109 5.21 -2.53 -0.55
C ASN A 109 6.10 -3.01 -1.72
N PRO A 110 6.62 -2.09 -2.54
CA PRO A 110 7.64 -2.46 -3.52
C PRO A 110 8.82 -3.17 -2.86
N ASN A 111 9.32 -4.21 -3.50
CA ASN A 111 10.48 -5.01 -3.08
C ASN A 111 10.33 -5.78 -1.75
N CYS A 112 9.12 -5.94 -1.21
CA CYS A 112 8.87 -6.73 -0.01
C CYS A 112 8.89 -8.26 -0.22
N GLY A 113 9.15 -8.73 -1.45
CA GLY A 113 9.17 -10.17 -1.77
C GLY A 113 7.83 -10.71 -2.28
N LYS A 114 6.84 -9.87 -2.54
CA LYS A 114 5.50 -10.24 -2.99
C LYS A 114 5.51 -11.12 -4.25
N THR A 115 6.22 -10.70 -5.29
CA THR A 115 6.37 -11.48 -6.54
C THR A 115 7.12 -12.80 -6.32
N SER A 116 8.06 -12.85 -5.37
CA SER A 116 8.72 -14.12 -5.01
C SER A 116 7.75 -15.11 -4.37
N LEU A 117 6.85 -14.62 -3.49
CA LEU A 117 5.78 -15.43 -2.91
C LEU A 117 4.80 -15.89 -3.99
N PHE A 118 4.41 -14.99 -4.90
CA PHE A 118 3.54 -15.32 -6.03
C PHE A 118 4.12 -16.43 -6.90
N ASN A 119 5.38 -16.30 -7.33
CA ASN A 119 6.07 -17.29 -8.17
C ASN A 119 6.19 -18.65 -7.45
N PHE A 120 6.42 -18.63 -6.13
CA PHE A 120 6.47 -19.86 -5.34
C PHE A 120 5.09 -20.54 -5.26
N ALA A 121 4.01 -19.77 -5.09
CA ALA A 121 2.66 -20.31 -4.94
C ALA A 121 2.04 -20.75 -6.28
N SER A 122 2.22 -19.97 -7.34
CA SER A 122 1.64 -20.24 -8.68
C SER A 122 2.39 -21.35 -9.45
N GLY A 123 3.65 -21.61 -9.10
CA GLY A 123 4.48 -22.57 -9.82
C GLY A 123 4.70 -22.13 -11.27
N ALA A 124 4.69 -23.11 -12.21
CA ALA A 124 4.90 -22.85 -13.65
C ALA A 124 3.62 -22.41 -14.41
N HIS A 125 2.52 -22.14 -13.73
CA HIS A 125 1.22 -21.80 -14.33
C HIS A 125 0.91 -20.29 -14.23
N GLU A 126 1.84 -19.47 -14.69
CA GLU A 126 1.65 -18.03 -14.76
C GLU A 126 0.90 -17.62 -16.04
N HIS A 127 -0.14 -16.83 -15.90
CA HIS A 127 -0.72 -16.05 -16.98
C HIS A 127 -0.50 -14.57 -16.67
N VAL A 128 0.24 -13.87 -17.56
CA VAL A 128 0.36 -12.41 -17.50
C VAL A 128 -0.92 -11.83 -18.05
N GLY A 129 -1.82 -11.39 -17.20
CA GLY A 129 -3.03 -10.67 -17.57
C GLY A 129 -2.73 -9.18 -17.69
N ASN A 130 -2.65 -8.66 -18.92
CA ASN A 130 -2.69 -7.23 -19.15
C ASN A 130 -4.13 -6.76 -19.07
N TYR A 131 -4.52 -6.09 -17.98
CA TYR A 131 -5.84 -5.49 -17.89
C TYR A 131 -5.94 -4.26 -18.80
N SER A 132 -6.93 -4.27 -19.69
CA SER A 132 -7.20 -3.19 -20.65
C SER A 132 -7.36 -1.84 -19.92
N GLY A 133 -6.52 -0.87 -20.23
CA GLY A 133 -6.71 0.53 -19.87
C GLY A 133 -5.78 1.11 -18.82
N VAL A 134 -4.87 0.34 -18.21
CA VAL A 134 -3.85 0.85 -17.27
C VAL A 134 -2.52 0.19 -17.60
N THR A 135 -1.45 0.98 -17.71
CA THR A 135 -0.07 0.52 -17.97
C THR A 135 0.56 -0.10 -16.71
N VAL A 136 -0.20 -0.93 -16.00
CA VAL A 136 0.24 -1.53 -14.74
C VAL A 136 0.12 -3.05 -14.87
N ASP A 137 1.24 -3.75 -14.78
CA ASP A 137 1.31 -5.20 -14.90
C ASP A 137 0.86 -5.87 -13.59
N ALA A 138 -0.31 -6.49 -13.59
CA ALA A 138 -0.71 -7.45 -12.58
C ALA A 138 -0.51 -8.86 -13.14
N LYS A 139 0.09 -9.75 -12.36
CA LYS A 139 0.27 -11.15 -12.70
C LYS A 139 -0.82 -11.98 -12.04
N GLU A 140 -1.37 -12.92 -12.79
CA GLU A 140 -2.35 -13.86 -12.30
C GLU A 140 -1.83 -15.30 -12.43
N GLY A 141 -2.05 -16.08 -11.39
CA GLY A 141 -1.70 -17.51 -11.36
C GLY A 141 -2.80 -18.33 -10.71
N THR A 142 -2.82 -19.61 -11.01
CA THR A 142 -3.76 -20.56 -10.40
C THR A 142 -3.01 -21.78 -9.91
N PHE A 143 -3.44 -22.31 -8.74
CA PHE A 143 -2.94 -23.57 -8.23
C PHE A 143 -4.07 -24.35 -7.54
N GLN A 144 -3.88 -25.66 -7.40
CA GLN A 144 -4.86 -26.53 -6.74
C GLN A 144 -4.25 -27.17 -5.49
N GLN A 145 -5.00 -27.14 -4.40
CA GLN A 145 -4.61 -27.74 -3.13
C GLN A 145 -5.84 -28.31 -2.41
N ASN A 146 -5.77 -29.55 -1.94
CA ASN A 146 -6.83 -30.19 -1.15
C ASN A 146 -8.22 -30.12 -1.79
N GLY A 147 -8.31 -30.19 -3.12
CA GLY A 147 -9.58 -30.11 -3.85
C GLY A 147 -10.15 -28.70 -4.00
N TYR A 148 -9.39 -27.65 -3.65
CA TYR A 148 -9.71 -26.25 -3.89
C TYR A 148 -8.85 -25.70 -5.02
N THR A 149 -9.42 -24.79 -5.80
CA THR A 149 -8.69 -23.99 -6.78
C THR A 149 -8.43 -22.62 -6.19
N PHE A 150 -7.18 -22.20 -6.16
CA PHE A 150 -6.76 -20.88 -5.71
C PHE A 150 -6.38 -20.06 -6.94
N ARG A 151 -7.01 -18.89 -7.10
CA ARG A 151 -6.64 -17.87 -8.07
C ARG A 151 -5.92 -16.77 -7.33
N ILE A 152 -4.66 -16.57 -7.62
CA ILE A 152 -3.80 -15.59 -6.94
C ILE A 152 -3.43 -14.47 -7.90
N VAL A 153 -3.56 -13.22 -7.46
CA VAL A 153 -3.22 -12.05 -8.26
C VAL A 153 -2.12 -11.26 -7.54
N ASP A 154 -0.98 -11.08 -8.21
CA ASP A 154 0.12 -10.23 -7.73
C ASP A 154 -0.14 -8.79 -8.12
N LEU A 155 -0.65 -7.99 -7.19
CA LEU A 155 -0.93 -6.58 -7.42
C LEU A 155 0.36 -5.74 -7.38
N PRO A 156 0.40 -4.59 -8.04
CA PRO A 156 1.55 -3.69 -7.98
C PRO A 156 1.94 -3.32 -6.56
N GLY A 157 3.24 -3.18 -6.33
CA GLY A 157 3.74 -2.72 -5.03
C GLY A 157 3.33 -1.28 -4.74
N THR A 158 2.71 -1.05 -3.58
CA THR A 158 2.27 0.28 -3.15
C THR A 158 2.51 0.48 -1.65
N TYR A 159 2.66 1.73 -1.23
CA TYR A 159 2.79 2.10 0.19
C TYR A 159 1.47 2.60 0.78
N SER A 160 0.45 2.84 -0.05
CA SER A 160 -0.80 3.45 0.36
C SER A 160 -1.91 3.12 -0.64
N LEU A 161 -3.16 3.15 -0.20
CA LEU A 161 -4.36 3.06 -1.04
C LEU A 161 -4.96 4.45 -1.36
N SER A 162 -4.19 5.52 -1.17
CA SER A 162 -4.66 6.92 -1.31
C SER A 162 -5.01 7.33 -2.75
N ALA A 163 -4.84 6.46 -3.74
CA ALA A 163 -5.16 6.66 -5.14
C ALA A 163 -4.46 7.88 -5.80
N TYR A 164 -3.23 8.15 -5.38
CA TYR A 164 -2.42 9.24 -5.96
C TYR A 164 -1.50 8.79 -7.09
N THR A 165 -1.11 7.51 -7.10
CA THR A 165 -0.32 6.91 -8.19
C THR A 165 -1.21 5.98 -9.02
N PRO A 166 -0.85 5.70 -10.28
CA PRO A 166 -1.57 4.71 -11.08
C PRO A 166 -1.61 3.34 -10.41
N GLU A 167 -0.52 2.94 -9.74
CA GLU A 167 -0.41 1.68 -9.02
C GLU A 167 -1.36 1.64 -7.82
N GLU A 168 -1.40 2.71 -7.00
CA GLU A 168 -2.32 2.82 -5.87
C GLU A 168 -3.78 2.81 -6.32
N LEU A 169 -4.08 3.56 -7.39
CA LEU A 169 -5.42 3.58 -7.96
C LEU A 169 -5.84 2.19 -8.46
N TYR A 170 -4.91 1.48 -9.12
CA TYR A 170 -5.16 0.14 -9.63
C TYR A 170 -5.44 -0.85 -8.49
N VAL A 171 -4.57 -0.88 -7.45
CA VAL A 171 -4.74 -1.76 -6.29
C VAL A 171 -6.09 -1.50 -5.61
N ARG A 172 -6.41 -0.22 -5.35
CA ARG A 172 -7.69 0.16 -4.74
C ARG A 172 -8.89 -0.25 -5.60
N LYS A 173 -8.82 -0.02 -6.91
CA LYS A 173 -9.87 -0.41 -7.85
C LYS A 173 -10.06 -1.92 -7.87
N HIS A 174 -8.97 -2.69 -7.95
CA HIS A 174 -9.00 -4.15 -7.95
C HIS A 174 -9.65 -4.70 -6.67
N LEU A 175 -9.25 -4.20 -5.49
CA LEU A 175 -9.81 -4.66 -4.21
C LEU A 175 -11.31 -4.35 -4.10
N ASN A 176 -11.77 -3.20 -4.62
CA ASN A 176 -13.19 -2.80 -4.56
C ASN A 176 -14.07 -3.50 -5.61
N GLU A 177 -13.57 -3.72 -6.82
CA GLU A 177 -14.36 -4.28 -7.94
C GLU A 177 -14.32 -5.80 -7.95
N GLU A 178 -13.14 -6.39 -7.81
CA GLU A 178 -12.96 -7.86 -7.85
C GLU A 178 -13.31 -8.53 -6.52
N GLN A 179 -13.30 -7.80 -5.42
CA GLN A 179 -13.66 -8.27 -4.08
C GLN A 179 -13.05 -9.65 -3.77
N PRO A 180 -11.71 -9.76 -3.70
CA PRO A 180 -11.05 -11.04 -3.45
C PRO A 180 -11.50 -11.64 -2.12
N ASP A 181 -11.57 -12.96 -2.06
CA ASP A 181 -11.97 -13.69 -0.83
C ASP A 181 -10.93 -13.53 0.28
N VAL A 182 -9.65 -13.36 -0.11
CA VAL A 182 -8.52 -13.19 0.80
C VAL A 182 -7.56 -12.13 0.27
N VAL A 183 -7.14 -11.23 1.12
CA VAL A 183 -6.05 -10.28 0.84
C VAL A 183 -4.86 -10.64 1.69
N ILE A 184 -3.73 -10.95 1.06
CA ILE A 184 -2.46 -11.25 1.73
C ILE A 184 -1.55 -10.03 1.59
N ASN A 185 -1.25 -9.36 2.70
CA ASN A 185 -0.29 -8.27 2.72
C ASN A 185 1.11 -8.80 3.06
N VAL A 186 2.03 -8.68 2.10
CA VAL A 186 3.44 -9.08 2.25
C VAL A 186 4.24 -7.91 2.78
N ILE A 187 4.84 -8.08 3.96
CA ILE A 187 5.50 -7.02 4.71
C ILE A 187 6.99 -7.32 4.86
N ASP A 188 7.83 -6.35 4.53
CA ASP A 188 9.26 -6.39 4.86
C ASP A 188 9.47 -5.99 6.33
N ALA A 189 9.84 -6.96 7.16
CA ALA A 189 10.02 -6.78 8.60
C ALA A 189 11.21 -5.86 8.96
N SER A 190 12.15 -5.61 8.05
CA SER A 190 13.27 -4.70 8.29
C SER A 190 12.83 -3.24 8.44
N ASN A 191 11.65 -2.89 7.88
CA ASN A 191 11.05 -1.56 7.92
C ASN A 191 9.56 -1.64 8.31
N LEU A 192 9.27 -2.32 9.40
CA LEU A 192 7.92 -2.74 9.78
C LEU A 192 6.94 -1.57 9.89
N GLU A 193 7.32 -0.49 10.58
CA GLU A 193 6.45 0.67 10.80
C GLU A 193 5.96 1.29 9.48
N ARG A 194 6.87 1.50 8.52
CA ARG A 194 6.54 2.01 7.21
C ARG A 194 5.62 1.06 6.42
N ASN A 195 5.89 -0.23 6.56
CA ASN A 195 5.20 -1.26 5.78
C ASN A 195 3.81 -1.57 6.33
N LEU A 196 3.59 -1.42 7.64
CA LEU A 196 2.28 -1.56 8.27
C LEU A 196 1.31 -0.44 7.92
N TYR A 197 1.78 0.69 7.36
CA TYR A 197 0.89 1.78 6.96
C TYR A 197 -0.15 1.33 5.92
N LEU A 198 0.25 0.49 4.96
CA LEU A 198 -0.69 -0.09 3.98
C LEU A 198 -1.73 -1.00 4.65
N THR A 199 -1.34 -1.73 5.71
CA THR A 199 -2.24 -2.63 6.44
C THR A 199 -3.31 -1.87 7.23
N ALA A 200 -3.02 -0.63 7.63
CA ALA A 200 -3.90 0.20 8.45
C ALA A 200 -4.96 0.99 7.63
N GLN A 201 -4.95 0.86 6.30
CA GLN A 201 -5.88 1.50 5.36
C GLN A 201 -6.96 0.55 4.86
#